data_93e06a42e22384939fd43c71c556076e
#
_entry.id   93e06a42e22384939fd43c71c556076e
#
_cell.length_a   1.000
_cell.length_b   1.000
_cell.length_c   1.000
_cell.angle_alpha   90.00
_cell.angle_beta   90.00
_cell.angle_gamma   90.00
#
_symmetry.space_group_name_H-M   'P 1'
#
loop_
_entity.id
_entity.type
_entity.pdbx_description
1 polymer ?
#
loop_
_entity_poly.entity_id
_entity_poly.type
_entity_poly.pdbx_seq_one_letter_code
_entity_poly.pdbx_strand_id
1 'polypeptide(L)'
;MLNNKEMRKAEAVAIVCNYIIDELLERATRRSEVRNYYDISVIGYQQHDIAPIIPDNCYKFISISELSRQAKRHKAWCFTENSSEENPDFLLREWIKPTAMGLTPMHTALTHIYTLVNDWCSKQENRNSFPPIVFNISDGEANDATPAELIEIAEQIRQTGTEDGNTLFINIHLGKLN
;
A
#
# COMPACT_ATOMS: atom_id res chain seq x y z
N MET A 1 -32.86 3.98 12.67
CA MET A 1 -31.93 3.21 13.53
C MET A 1 -30.68 3.01 12.68
N LEU A 2 -29.59 3.73 12.97
CA LEU A 2 -28.32 3.56 12.29
C LEU A 2 -27.78 2.20 12.71
N ASN A 3 -27.62 1.28 11.75
CA ASN A 3 -26.94 0.02 11.95
C ASN A 3 -25.46 0.35 12.19
N ASN A 4 -25.04 0.36 13.45
CA ASN A 4 -23.65 0.45 13.88
C ASN A 4 -22.97 -0.88 13.57
N LYS A 5 -22.71 -1.17 12.29
CA LYS A 5 -21.86 -2.26 11.90
C LYS A 5 -20.42 -1.80 12.14
N GLU A 6 -19.78 -2.31 13.19
CA GLU A 6 -18.37 -2.05 13.44
C GLU A 6 -17.56 -2.42 12.19
N MET A 7 -16.88 -1.44 11.63
CA MET A 7 -15.98 -1.65 10.48
C MET A 7 -14.81 -2.53 10.93
N ARG A 8 -14.55 -3.62 10.19
CA ARG A 8 -13.38 -4.46 10.46
C ARG A 8 -12.11 -3.70 10.10
N LYS A 9 -11.04 -3.92 10.87
CA LYS A 9 -9.74 -3.25 10.65
C LYS A 9 -9.22 -3.42 9.22
N ALA A 10 -9.35 -4.61 8.64
CA ALA A 10 -8.98 -4.85 7.25
C ALA A 10 -9.78 -4.02 6.23
N GLU A 11 -11.05 -3.75 6.51
CA GLU A 11 -11.86 -2.86 5.68
C GLU A 11 -11.34 -1.43 5.76
N ALA A 12 -11.02 -0.95 6.97
CA ALA A 12 -10.42 0.37 7.16
C ALA A 12 -9.08 0.52 6.43
N VAL A 13 -8.20 -0.50 6.48
CA VAL A 13 -6.93 -0.50 5.76
C VAL A 13 -7.16 -0.43 4.26
N ALA A 14 -8.03 -1.28 3.71
CA ALA A 14 -8.30 -1.28 2.27
C ALA A 14 -8.87 0.07 1.79
N ILE A 15 -9.74 0.69 2.58
CA ILE A 15 -10.30 2.01 2.29
C ILE A 15 -9.19 3.07 2.23
N VAL A 16 -8.33 3.13 3.24
CA VAL A 16 -7.23 4.11 3.30
C VAL A 16 -6.26 3.90 2.14
N CYS A 17 -5.89 2.66 1.84
CA CYS A 17 -5.01 2.36 0.71
C CYS A 17 -5.64 2.75 -0.63
N ASN A 18 -6.92 2.44 -0.84
CA ASN A 18 -7.65 2.82 -2.05
C ASN A 18 -7.70 4.34 -2.21
N TYR A 19 -7.98 5.07 -1.11
CA TYR A 19 -7.97 6.53 -1.10
C TYR A 19 -6.59 7.10 -1.46
N ILE A 20 -5.52 6.58 -0.87
CA ILE A 20 -4.15 7.04 -1.15
C ILE A 20 -3.81 6.83 -2.64
N ILE A 21 -4.15 5.67 -3.21
CA ILE A 21 -3.87 5.37 -4.62
C ILE A 21 -4.66 6.30 -5.55
N ASP A 22 -5.94 6.53 -5.25
CA ASP A 22 -6.76 7.47 -6.03
C ASP A 22 -6.22 8.91 -5.94
N GLU A 23 -5.81 9.36 -4.76
CA GLU A 23 -5.22 10.67 -4.57
C GLU A 23 -3.89 10.83 -5.34
N LEU A 24 -3.03 9.81 -5.33
CA LEU A 24 -1.81 9.82 -6.13
C LEU A 24 -2.09 9.87 -7.64
N LEU A 25 -3.10 9.14 -8.09
CA LEU A 25 -3.54 9.14 -9.48
C LEU A 25 -4.06 10.52 -9.90
N GLU A 26 -4.88 11.14 -9.06
CA GLU A 26 -5.43 12.46 -9.31
C GLU A 26 -4.32 13.52 -9.37
N ARG A 27 -3.38 13.48 -8.43
CA ARG A 27 -2.20 14.37 -8.41
C ARG A 27 -1.28 14.17 -9.60
N ALA A 28 -1.19 12.96 -10.15
CA ALA A 28 -0.43 12.67 -11.35
C ALA A 28 -1.14 13.09 -12.64
N THR A 29 -2.45 13.36 -12.59
CA THR A 29 -3.25 13.71 -13.78
C THR A 29 -3.05 15.18 -14.15
N ARG A 30 -2.72 15.43 -15.44
CA ARG A 30 -2.60 16.77 -16.03
C ARG A 30 -3.30 16.78 -17.39
N ARG A 31 -4.30 17.64 -17.57
CA ARG A 31 -5.03 17.79 -18.83
C ARG A 31 -5.51 16.44 -19.41
N SER A 32 -6.12 15.59 -18.58
CA SER A 32 -6.59 14.24 -18.93
C SER A 32 -5.50 13.18 -19.21
N GLU A 33 -4.23 13.50 -19.03
CA GLU A 33 -3.11 12.56 -19.12
C GLU A 33 -2.54 12.25 -17.73
N VAL A 34 -2.30 10.98 -17.43
CA VAL A 34 -1.61 10.58 -16.20
C VAL A 34 -0.12 10.59 -16.45
N ARG A 35 0.59 11.45 -15.73
CA ARG A 35 2.05 11.55 -15.75
C ARG A 35 2.68 10.51 -14.85
N ASN A 36 3.83 10.01 -15.25
CA ASN A 36 4.54 8.98 -14.51
C ASN A 36 5.38 9.57 -13.36
N TYR A 37 4.70 10.11 -12.34
CA TYR A 37 5.35 10.73 -11.17
C TYR A 37 5.63 9.75 -10.04
N TYR A 38 4.95 8.61 -10.01
CA TYR A 38 5.02 7.64 -8.92
C TYR A 38 5.13 6.22 -9.47
N ASP A 39 5.95 5.44 -8.81
CA ASP A 39 5.98 3.99 -8.91
C ASP A 39 5.37 3.40 -7.63
N ILE A 40 4.44 2.47 -7.76
CA ILE A 40 3.66 1.93 -6.65
C ILE A 40 3.84 0.42 -6.59
N SER A 41 3.91 -0.10 -5.37
CA SER A 41 3.79 -1.53 -5.07
C SER A 41 2.98 -1.71 -3.78
N VAL A 42 2.12 -2.69 -3.75
CA VAL A 42 1.37 -3.08 -2.55
C VAL A 42 1.49 -4.58 -2.34
N ILE A 43 1.96 -4.96 -1.17
CA ILE A 43 2.11 -6.34 -0.75
C ILE A 43 1.21 -6.58 0.46
N GLY A 44 0.31 -7.54 0.35
CA GLY A 44 -0.47 -8.05 1.47
C GLY A 44 0.27 -9.18 2.17
N TYR A 45 0.12 -9.28 3.48
CA TYR A 45 0.66 -10.38 4.26
C TYR A 45 -0.37 -10.87 5.28
N GLN A 46 -0.55 -12.18 5.35
CA GLN A 46 -1.51 -12.85 6.24
C GLN A 46 -1.21 -14.33 6.36
N GLN A 47 -1.61 -14.98 7.45
CA GLN A 47 -1.32 -16.41 7.73
C GLN A 47 0.19 -16.70 7.68
N HIS A 48 0.63 -17.45 6.68
CA HIS A 48 2.02 -17.80 6.45
C HIS A 48 2.51 -17.27 5.09
N ASP A 49 1.66 -16.50 4.38
CA ASP A 49 1.91 -16.06 3.03
C ASP A 49 1.99 -14.54 2.91
N ILE A 50 2.76 -14.12 1.95
CA ILE A 50 2.78 -12.78 1.42
C ILE A 50 2.30 -12.83 -0.03
N ALA A 51 1.59 -11.82 -0.46
CA ALA A 51 1.06 -11.75 -1.82
C ALA A 51 1.21 -10.35 -2.40
N PRO A 52 1.73 -10.21 -3.65
CA PRO A 52 1.69 -8.94 -4.34
C PRO A 52 0.26 -8.64 -4.75
N ILE A 53 -0.24 -7.48 -4.34
CA ILE A 53 -1.60 -7.01 -4.65
C ILE A 53 -1.54 -6.04 -5.82
N ILE A 54 -0.55 -5.14 -5.82
CA ILE A 54 -0.32 -4.17 -6.89
C ILE A 54 1.18 -4.15 -7.21
N PRO A 55 1.56 -4.48 -8.44
CA PRO A 55 0.76 -5.10 -9.49
C PRO A 55 0.36 -6.52 -9.14
N ASP A 56 -0.79 -6.95 -9.64
CA ASP A 56 -1.34 -8.28 -9.36
C ASP A 56 -0.35 -9.39 -9.72
N ASN A 57 -0.18 -10.35 -8.80
CA ASN A 57 0.70 -11.51 -8.93
C ASN A 57 2.17 -11.21 -9.29
N CYS A 58 2.67 -10.01 -8.98
CA CYS A 58 4.06 -9.65 -9.29
C CYS A 58 4.71 -8.77 -8.22
N TYR A 59 5.85 -9.22 -7.69
CA TYR A 59 6.68 -8.45 -6.74
C TYR A 59 7.56 -7.44 -7.48
N LYS A 60 6.98 -6.36 -7.96
CA LYS A 60 7.69 -5.26 -8.61
C LYS A 60 6.94 -3.95 -8.39
N PHE A 61 7.55 -2.85 -8.74
CA PHE A 61 6.84 -1.58 -8.88
C PHE A 61 6.09 -1.52 -10.22
N ILE A 62 4.97 -0.83 -10.22
CA ILE A 62 4.22 -0.42 -11.40
C ILE A 62 4.10 1.10 -11.42
N SER A 63 4.28 1.72 -12.58
CA SER A 63 4.10 3.15 -12.71
C SER A 63 2.64 3.55 -12.54
N ILE A 64 2.39 4.72 -11.95
CA ILE A 64 1.02 5.24 -11.76
C ILE A 64 0.28 5.38 -13.10
N SER A 65 0.99 5.68 -14.18
CA SER A 65 0.40 5.79 -15.52
C SER A 65 -0.03 4.43 -16.09
N GLU A 66 0.69 3.36 -15.79
CA GLU A 66 0.32 2.00 -16.17
C GLU A 66 -0.84 1.49 -15.29
N LEU A 67 -0.79 1.73 -13.98
CA LEU A 67 -1.86 1.41 -13.06
C LEU A 67 -3.18 2.09 -13.47
N SER A 68 -3.12 3.35 -13.91
CA SER A 68 -4.30 4.11 -14.35
C SER A 68 -5.05 3.46 -15.51
N ARG A 69 -4.32 2.76 -16.40
CA ARG A 69 -4.94 2.03 -17.51
C ARG A 69 -5.72 0.81 -17.04
N GLN A 70 -5.37 0.26 -15.89
CA GLN A 70 -6.07 -0.84 -15.24
C GLN A 70 -7.32 -0.35 -14.50
N ALA A 71 -7.35 0.91 -14.04
CA ALA A 71 -8.45 1.52 -13.30
C ALA A 71 -9.82 1.41 -13.97
N LYS A 72 -9.84 1.46 -15.30
CA LYS A 72 -11.09 1.35 -16.09
C LYS A 72 -11.83 0.01 -15.93
N ARG A 73 -11.18 -0.97 -15.30
CA ARG A 73 -11.71 -2.33 -15.07
C ARG A 73 -12.23 -2.53 -13.65
N HIS A 74 -11.98 -1.61 -12.73
CA HIS A 74 -12.36 -1.72 -11.33
C HIS A 74 -13.71 -1.04 -11.08
N LYS A 75 -14.55 -1.67 -10.25
CA LYS A 75 -15.81 -1.06 -9.81
C LYS A 75 -15.50 0.08 -8.83
N ALA A 76 -16.20 1.18 -8.99
CA ALA A 76 -16.22 2.22 -7.97
C ALA A 76 -16.79 1.66 -6.67
N TRP A 77 -16.14 1.97 -5.54
CA TRP A 77 -16.58 1.55 -4.22
C TRP A 77 -17.21 2.72 -3.48
N CYS A 78 -18.30 2.48 -2.78
CA CYS A 78 -19.01 3.51 -2.08
C CYS A 78 -18.90 3.31 -0.56
N PHE A 79 -18.54 4.36 0.17
CA PHE A 79 -18.33 4.33 1.62
C PHE A 79 -19.59 4.17 2.46
N THR A 80 -20.77 4.42 1.90
CA THR A 80 -22.01 4.37 2.65
C THR A 80 -23.03 3.50 1.94
N GLU A 81 -23.65 2.58 2.68
CA GLU A 81 -24.76 1.74 2.21
C GLU A 81 -25.97 2.57 1.69
N ASN A 82 -25.99 3.90 1.93
CA ASN A 82 -27.06 4.83 1.58
C ASN A 82 -26.64 5.89 0.53
N SER A 83 -25.44 5.86 0.00
CA SER A 83 -25.12 6.75 -1.11
C SER A 83 -25.73 6.17 -2.37
N SER A 84 -26.79 6.78 -2.83
CA SER A 84 -27.35 6.55 -4.16
C SER A 84 -26.22 6.76 -5.19
N GLU A 85 -26.22 5.96 -6.27
CA GLU A 85 -25.30 6.08 -7.41
C GLU A 85 -25.22 7.50 -8.00
N GLU A 86 -26.04 8.42 -7.48
CA GLU A 86 -26.19 9.81 -7.93
C GLU A 86 -25.20 10.80 -7.31
N ASN A 87 -24.33 10.38 -6.35
CA ASN A 87 -23.35 11.28 -5.75
C ASN A 87 -21.91 10.81 -6.11
N PRO A 88 -21.35 11.27 -7.25
CA PRO A 88 -20.04 10.86 -7.73
C PRO A 88 -18.88 11.27 -6.84
N ASP A 89 -19.08 12.19 -5.87
CA ASP A 89 -18.03 12.75 -5.02
C ASP A 89 -17.50 11.77 -3.95
N PHE A 90 -18.18 10.61 -3.78
CA PHE A 90 -17.81 9.59 -2.79
C PHE A 90 -17.45 8.23 -3.40
N LEU A 91 -17.26 8.14 -4.71
CA LEU A 91 -16.91 6.91 -5.38
C LEU A 91 -15.38 6.73 -5.40
N LEU A 92 -14.86 5.82 -4.58
CA LEU A 92 -13.46 5.36 -4.65
C LEU A 92 -13.34 4.15 -5.56
N ARG A 93 -12.26 4.08 -6.33
CA ARG A 93 -11.91 2.88 -7.08
C ARG A 93 -11.48 1.79 -6.11
N GLU A 94 -11.93 0.57 -6.34
CA GLU A 94 -11.47 -0.59 -5.59
C GLU A 94 -10.19 -1.14 -6.20
N TRP A 95 -9.05 -0.69 -5.68
CA TRP A 95 -7.73 -1.21 -6.03
C TRP A 95 -7.37 -2.44 -5.18
N ILE A 96 -7.76 -2.40 -3.91
CA ILE A 96 -7.44 -3.39 -2.89
C ILE A 96 -8.72 -3.83 -2.22
N LYS A 97 -8.92 -5.15 -2.15
CA LYS A 97 -10.01 -5.77 -1.38
C LYS A 97 -9.57 -6.07 0.05
N PRO A 98 -10.45 -5.85 1.03
CA PRO A 98 -10.13 -6.21 2.40
C PRO A 98 -9.98 -7.72 2.55
N THR A 99 -8.81 -8.15 3.02
CA THR A 99 -8.55 -9.53 3.40
C THR A 99 -7.91 -9.55 4.78
N ALA A 100 -8.37 -10.44 5.65
CA ALA A 100 -7.79 -10.62 6.98
C ALA A 100 -7.97 -12.08 7.38
N MET A 101 -6.88 -12.81 7.47
CA MET A 101 -6.89 -14.19 7.95
C MET A 101 -5.60 -14.52 8.72
N GLY A 102 -5.77 -14.92 9.99
CA GLY A 102 -4.76 -15.64 10.76
C GLY A 102 -3.55 -14.80 11.21
N LEU A 103 -2.36 -15.33 10.96
CA LEU A 103 -1.08 -14.84 11.46
C LEU A 103 -0.56 -13.61 10.70
N THR A 104 0.50 -12.99 11.25
CA THR A 104 1.10 -11.75 10.73
C THR A 104 2.58 -12.00 10.38
N PRO A 105 2.91 -12.54 9.19
CA PRO A 105 4.29 -12.78 8.76
C PRO A 105 4.98 -11.48 8.34
N MET A 106 5.17 -10.60 9.31
CA MET A 106 5.65 -9.23 9.08
C MET A 106 7.12 -9.21 8.66
N HIS A 107 7.97 -10.02 9.27
CA HIS A 107 9.39 -10.08 8.94
C HIS A 107 9.59 -10.56 7.49
N THR A 108 8.86 -11.60 7.10
CA THR A 108 8.88 -12.12 5.73
C THR A 108 8.45 -11.03 4.74
N ALA A 109 7.38 -10.28 5.04
CA ALA A 109 6.92 -9.18 4.20
C ALA A 109 7.97 -8.06 4.10
N LEU A 110 8.57 -7.65 5.22
CA LEU A 110 9.59 -6.60 5.25
C LEU A 110 10.87 -7.03 4.50
N THR A 111 11.26 -8.30 4.55
CA THR A 111 12.39 -8.83 3.78
C THR A 111 12.14 -8.71 2.27
N HIS A 112 10.91 -9.00 1.82
CA HIS A 112 10.54 -8.79 0.42
C HIS A 112 10.53 -7.31 0.03
N ILE A 113 10.02 -6.44 0.91
CA ILE A 113 10.05 -4.98 0.69
C ILE A 113 11.49 -4.48 0.62
N TYR A 114 12.38 -4.95 1.49
CA TYR A 114 13.80 -4.60 1.42
C TYR A 114 14.40 -4.92 0.05
N THR A 115 14.19 -6.14 -0.44
CA THR A 115 14.68 -6.56 -1.75
C THR A 115 14.12 -5.66 -2.86
N LEU A 116 12.81 -5.42 -2.84
CA LEU A 116 12.12 -4.62 -3.84
C LEU A 116 12.62 -3.16 -3.88
N VAL A 117 12.78 -2.55 -2.71
CA VAL A 117 13.29 -1.17 -2.55
C VAL A 117 14.74 -1.07 -2.98
N ASN A 118 15.58 -2.03 -2.56
CA ASN A 118 16.99 -2.07 -2.93
C ASN A 118 17.17 -2.21 -4.45
N ASP A 119 16.42 -3.10 -5.09
CA ASP A 119 16.43 -3.29 -6.53
C ASP A 119 16.00 -2.02 -7.28
N TRP A 120 14.98 -1.32 -6.76
CA TRP A 120 14.52 -0.08 -7.36
C TRP A 120 15.55 1.05 -7.22
N CYS A 121 16.13 1.24 -6.04
CA CYS A 121 17.15 2.26 -5.78
C CYS A 121 18.45 2.02 -6.55
N SER A 122 18.77 0.75 -6.82
CA SER A 122 20.01 0.37 -7.55
C SER A 122 19.96 0.68 -9.05
N LYS A 123 18.78 0.99 -9.59
CA LYS A 123 18.65 1.32 -11.01
C LYS A 123 19.18 2.72 -11.31
N GLN A 124 19.94 2.83 -12.40
CA GLN A 124 20.55 4.09 -12.82
C GLN A 124 19.51 5.19 -13.08
N GLU A 125 18.34 4.84 -13.64
CA GLU A 125 17.25 5.76 -13.91
C GLU A 125 16.61 6.34 -12.64
N ASN A 126 16.73 5.64 -11.50
CA ASN A 126 16.14 6.04 -10.22
C ASN A 126 17.16 6.76 -9.30
N ARG A 127 18.40 6.87 -9.71
CA ARG A 127 19.51 7.38 -8.88
C ARG A 127 19.23 8.76 -8.27
N ASN A 128 18.63 9.66 -9.04
CA ASN A 128 18.30 11.03 -8.63
C ASN A 128 16.80 11.21 -8.32
N SER A 129 16.07 10.12 -8.15
CA SER A 129 14.67 10.18 -7.79
C SER A 129 14.51 10.41 -6.28
N PHE A 130 13.36 10.95 -5.88
CA PHE A 130 12.96 10.96 -4.47
C PHE A 130 12.99 9.52 -3.92
N PRO A 131 13.56 9.29 -2.73
CA PRO A 131 13.68 7.95 -2.17
C PRO A 131 12.31 7.32 -1.90
N PRO A 132 12.21 5.98 -1.87
CA PRO A 132 10.96 5.30 -1.57
C PRO A 132 10.37 5.68 -0.21
N ILE A 133 9.04 5.63 -0.12
CA ILE A 133 8.30 5.71 1.13
C ILE A 133 7.62 4.35 1.34
N VAL A 134 7.90 3.72 2.46
CA VAL A 134 7.33 2.43 2.85
C VAL A 134 6.35 2.63 4.00
N PHE A 135 5.10 2.24 3.81
CA PHE A 135 4.09 2.17 4.86
C PHE A 135 3.88 0.71 5.25
N ASN A 136 4.23 0.35 6.48
CA ASN A 136 3.84 -0.92 7.08
C ASN A 136 2.58 -0.70 7.92
N ILE A 137 1.47 -1.33 7.53
CA ILE A 137 0.18 -1.17 8.20
C ILE A 137 -0.22 -2.53 8.78
N SER A 138 -0.33 -2.62 10.10
CA SER A 138 -0.66 -3.87 10.81
C SER A 138 -1.59 -3.60 11.98
N ASP A 139 -2.40 -4.60 12.35
CA ASP A 139 -3.24 -4.60 13.55
C ASP A 139 -2.79 -5.59 14.61
N GLY A 140 -1.68 -6.28 14.39
CA GLY A 140 -1.14 -7.30 15.26
C GLY A 140 0.37 -7.26 15.40
N GLU A 141 0.86 -8.13 16.29
CA GLU A 141 2.28 -8.39 16.46
C GLU A 141 2.76 -9.38 15.40
N ALA A 142 4.02 -9.28 15.02
CA ALA A 142 4.65 -10.25 14.13
C ALA A 142 4.68 -11.63 14.79
N ASN A 143 4.40 -12.65 14.00
CA ASN A 143 4.42 -14.04 14.47
C ASN A 143 5.67 -14.81 13.97
N ASP A 144 6.44 -14.21 13.08
CA ASP A 144 7.53 -14.84 12.35
C ASP A 144 8.91 -14.28 12.72
N ALA A 145 8.99 -13.38 13.69
CA ALA A 145 10.25 -12.81 14.15
C ALA A 145 10.15 -12.19 15.55
N THR A 146 11.29 -12.01 16.16
CA THR A 146 11.47 -11.22 17.40
C THR A 146 11.44 -9.72 17.11
N PRO A 147 11.18 -8.87 18.13
CA PRO A 147 11.27 -7.42 17.97
C PRO A 147 12.64 -6.94 17.47
N ALA A 148 13.74 -7.62 17.86
CA ALA A 148 15.09 -7.27 17.43
C ALA A 148 15.28 -7.50 15.92
N GLU A 149 14.82 -8.63 15.39
CA GLU A 149 14.87 -8.95 13.96
C GLU A 149 14.01 -7.97 13.14
N LEU A 150 12.85 -7.56 13.67
CA LEU A 150 12.00 -6.56 13.00
C LEU A 150 12.68 -5.17 12.96
N ILE A 151 13.38 -4.79 14.03
CA ILE A 151 14.14 -3.53 14.04
C ILE A 151 15.28 -3.61 13.02
N GLU A 152 16.01 -4.74 12.97
CA GLU A 152 17.11 -4.93 12.05
C GLU A 152 16.67 -4.80 10.58
N ILE A 153 15.62 -5.48 10.16
CA ILE A 153 15.12 -5.39 8.78
C ILE A 153 14.56 -4.00 8.46
N ALA A 154 13.91 -3.34 9.42
CA ALA A 154 13.42 -1.97 9.25
C ALA A 154 14.59 -0.98 9.07
N GLU A 155 15.69 -1.15 9.81
CA GLU A 155 16.92 -0.34 9.63
C GLU A 155 17.59 -0.59 8.29
N GLN A 156 17.63 -1.83 7.81
CA GLN A 156 18.14 -2.15 6.47
C GLN A 156 17.32 -1.42 5.39
N ILE A 157 15.99 -1.43 5.48
CA ILE A 157 15.12 -0.68 4.58
C ILE A 157 15.44 0.83 4.64
N ARG A 158 15.55 1.39 5.84
CA ARG A 158 15.85 2.82 6.04
C ARG A 158 17.23 3.25 5.56
N GLN A 159 18.19 2.35 5.51
CA GLN A 159 19.53 2.62 5.00
C GLN A 159 19.61 2.53 3.48
N THR A 160 18.62 1.94 2.83
CA THR A 160 18.50 1.93 1.37
C THR A 160 18.01 3.28 0.89
N GLY A 161 18.51 3.77 -0.23
CA GLY A 161 18.11 5.09 -0.72
C GLY A 161 18.62 5.43 -2.11
N THR A 162 18.42 6.67 -2.49
CA THR A 162 18.91 7.30 -3.72
C THR A 162 19.92 8.39 -3.36
N GLU A 163 20.41 9.14 -4.34
CA GLU A 163 21.26 10.33 -4.06
C GLU A 163 20.49 11.46 -3.38
N ASP A 164 19.16 11.47 -3.46
CA ASP A 164 18.29 12.46 -2.82
C ASP A 164 18.03 12.14 -1.33
N GLY A 165 18.30 10.93 -0.88
CA GLY A 165 18.19 10.55 0.52
C GLY A 165 17.84 9.09 0.76
N ASN A 166 17.55 8.78 2.01
CA ASN A 166 17.22 7.44 2.47
C ASN A 166 15.73 7.16 2.42
N THR A 167 15.37 5.89 2.31
CA THR A 167 13.96 5.42 2.37
C THR A 167 13.29 5.85 3.67
N LEU A 168 12.13 6.46 3.55
CA LEU A 168 11.27 6.76 4.68
C LEU A 168 10.43 5.52 5.02
N PHE A 169 10.63 4.96 6.22
CA PHE A 169 9.85 3.82 6.72
C PHE A 169 8.87 4.29 7.80
N ILE A 170 7.58 4.07 7.60
CA ILE A 170 6.49 4.46 8.49
C ILE A 170 5.75 3.20 8.93
N ASN A 171 5.73 2.95 10.24
CA ASN A 171 4.97 1.85 10.83
C ASN A 171 3.66 2.38 11.42
N ILE A 172 2.54 1.84 10.96
CA ILE A 172 1.19 2.22 11.39
C ILE A 172 0.54 1.03 12.08
N HIS A 173 0.30 1.17 13.38
CA HIS A 173 -0.39 0.15 14.15
C HIS A 173 -1.86 0.53 14.38
N LEU A 174 -2.77 -0.38 13.98
CA LEU A 174 -4.20 -0.22 14.17
C LEU A 174 -4.64 -0.82 15.52
N GLY A 175 -4.55 -0.03 16.57
CA GLY A 175 -5.03 -0.41 17.92
C GLY A 175 -6.56 -0.52 17.99
N LYS A 176 -7.05 -1.10 19.10
CA LYS A 176 -8.45 -0.90 19.51
C LYS A 176 -8.54 0.49 20.17
N LEU A 177 -9.52 1.29 19.77
CA LEU A 177 -9.91 2.46 20.57
C LEU A 177 -10.55 1.90 21.84
N ASN A 178 -9.91 2.15 22.99
CA ASN A 178 -10.49 1.88 24.32
C ASN A 178 -11.47 3.02 24.68
#